data_f3410ef5dfe60dcc606167ade656f439
#
_entry.id   f3410ef5dfe60dcc606167ade656f439
#
_cell.length_a   1.000
_cell.length_b   1.000
_cell.length_c   1.000
_cell.angle_alpha   90.00
_cell.angle_beta   90.00
_cell.angle_gamma   90.00
#
_symmetry.space_group_name_H-M   'P 1'
#
loop_
_entity.id
_entity.type
_entity.pdbx_description
1 polymer ?
#
loop_
_entity_poly.entity_id
_entity_poly.type
_entity_poly.pdbx_seq_one_letter_code
_entity_poly.pdbx_strand_id
1 'polypeptide(L)'
;MTASRIQADAESLVAQHAAKARFEAAPPASATTLPAAYDVQRAFVALMLAREGPVAGYKIGLTSPRMQALCGIDQPISGVVLARRVRRSGVTLTRRAYGRLGLEFEIAMRIGRDAPGAEHTAHSIRAHVDAVCAGIEIVDDRHADYKVLDVRGLVADNSWNEGMVLSQWLSAWPDLGAAEGVVHANGQPVDRGFGRDVLGDPFVALAWLANHLHARGECLRAGQVVMTGSLVPTRFPSEDTVFRYELAGIGSVSVSVTA
;
A
#
# COMPACT_ATOMS: atom_id res chain seq x y z
N MET A 1 8.96 1.15 26.65
CA MET A 1 7.56 1.61 26.46
C MET A 1 6.61 0.54 26.99
N THR A 2 5.53 0.89 27.66
CA THR A 2 4.61 -0.12 28.19
C THR A 2 3.63 -0.55 27.10
N ALA A 3 3.31 -1.85 27.01
CA ALA A 3 2.30 -2.41 26.09
C ALA A 3 0.95 -1.64 26.18
N SER A 4 0.60 -1.13 27.36
CA SER A 4 -0.60 -0.30 27.59
C SER A 4 -0.62 1.00 26.79
N ARG A 5 0.53 1.66 26.56
CA ARG A 5 0.58 2.90 25.75
C ARG A 5 0.42 2.61 24.26
N ILE A 6 1.06 1.57 23.76
CA ILE A 6 0.91 1.12 22.37
C ILE A 6 -0.57 0.79 22.08
N GLN A 7 -1.21 0.09 23.02
CA GLN A 7 -2.63 -0.27 22.89
C GLN A 7 -3.52 0.98 22.87
N ALA A 8 -3.29 1.96 23.74
CA ALA A 8 -4.06 3.20 23.77
C ALA A 8 -3.88 4.04 22.48
N ASP A 9 -2.66 4.12 21.95
CA ASP A 9 -2.39 4.79 20.68
C ASP A 9 -3.10 4.09 19.51
N ALA A 10 -3.08 2.75 19.47
CA ALA A 10 -3.79 1.97 18.47
C ALA A 10 -5.33 2.17 18.54
N GLU A 11 -5.90 2.19 19.73
CA GLU A 11 -7.33 2.46 19.93
C GLU A 11 -7.70 3.88 19.49
N SER A 12 -6.85 4.86 19.76
CA SER A 12 -7.01 6.23 19.27
C SER A 12 -7.01 6.29 17.75
N LEU A 13 -6.09 5.59 17.06
CA LEU A 13 -6.07 5.51 15.60
C LEU A 13 -7.35 4.86 15.05
N VAL A 14 -7.85 3.77 15.66
CA VAL A 14 -9.14 3.16 15.26
C VAL A 14 -10.28 4.15 15.37
N ALA A 15 -10.33 4.94 16.45
CA ALA A 15 -11.36 5.97 16.64
C ALA A 15 -11.24 7.10 15.61
N GLN A 16 -10.01 7.55 15.29
CA GLN A 16 -9.76 8.56 14.24
C GLN A 16 -10.21 8.09 12.85
N HIS A 17 -9.92 6.83 12.48
CA HIS A 17 -10.40 6.23 11.24
C HIS A 17 -11.93 6.17 11.19
N ALA A 18 -12.57 5.71 12.26
CA ALA A 18 -14.03 5.63 12.34
C ALA A 18 -14.71 7.00 12.21
N ALA A 19 -14.10 8.03 12.78
CA ALA A 19 -14.56 9.42 12.70
C ALA A 19 -14.11 10.13 11.42
N LYS A 20 -13.27 9.51 10.58
CA LYS A 20 -12.59 10.16 9.45
C LYS A 20 -11.90 11.47 9.85
N ALA A 21 -11.37 11.49 11.05
CA ALA A 21 -10.70 12.65 11.58
C ALA A 21 -9.48 13.00 10.72
N ARG A 22 -9.21 14.30 10.56
CA ARG A 22 -8.02 14.75 9.85
C ARG A 22 -6.77 14.07 10.43
N PHE A 23 -5.87 13.63 9.56
CA PHE A 23 -4.60 13.02 9.98
C PHE A 23 -3.77 14.03 10.78
N GLU A 24 -3.30 13.60 11.94
CA GLU A 24 -2.46 14.42 12.83
C GLU A 24 -0.99 14.31 12.41
N ALA A 25 -0.32 15.46 12.25
CA ALA A 25 1.09 15.48 11.86
C ALA A 25 2.01 14.90 12.95
N ALA A 26 1.65 15.08 14.24
CA ALA A 26 2.41 14.49 15.34
C ALA A 26 2.18 12.98 15.42
N PRO A 27 3.25 12.17 15.50
CA PRO A 27 3.10 10.72 15.64
C PRO A 27 2.49 10.36 17.01
N PRO A 28 1.85 9.18 17.13
CA PRO A 28 1.41 8.66 18.42
C PRO A 28 2.55 8.66 19.46
N ALA A 29 2.22 8.89 20.72
CA ALA A 29 3.21 9.11 21.76
C ALA A 29 4.16 7.92 21.97
N SER A 30 3.73 6.69 21.66
CA SER A 30 4.59 5.50 21.70
C SER A 30 5.40 5.27 20.41
N ALA A 31 5.11 5.97 19.32
CA ALA A 31 5.85 5.87 18.06
C ALA A 31 7.12 6.74 18.07
N THR A 32 8.00 6.55 19.05
CA THR A 32 9.22 7.36 19.25
C THR A 32 10.33 7.09 18.23
N THR A 33 10.30 5.92 17.59
CA THR A 33 11.20 5.50 16.53
C THR A 33 10.42 4.80 15.43
N LEU A 34 11.02 4.58 14.26
CA LEU A 34 10.35 3.85 13.17
C LEU A 34 9.98 2.39 13.58
N PRO A 35 10.84 1.61 14.24
CA PRO A 35 10.43 0.31 14.80
C PRO A 35 9.25 0.40 15.77
N ALA A 36 9.23 1.40 16.66
CA ALA A 36 8.13 1.59 17.60
C ALA A 36 6.82 1.99 16.89
N ALA A 37 6.88 2.74 15.79
CA ALA A 37 5.72 3.05 14.96
C ALA A 37 5.11 1.78 14.33
N TYR A 38 5.93 0.84 13.90
CA TYR A 38 5.47 -0.47 13.46
C TYR A 38 4.83 -1.31 14.58
N ASP A 39 5.26 -1.16 15.84
CA ASP A 39 4.60 -1.83 16.96
C ASP A 39 3.20 -1.26 17.19
N VAL A 40 3.01 0.06 17.04
CA VAL A 40 1.68 0.69 17.05
C VAL A 40 0.85 0.22 15.86
N GLN A 41 1.41 0.17 14.65
CA GLN A 41 0.73 -0.37 13.46
C GLN A 41 0.24 -1.80 13.71
N ARG A 42 1.09 -2.67 14.27
CA ARG A 42 0.71 -4.06 14.60
C ARG A 42 -0.48 -4.11 15.55
N ALA A 43 -0.48 -3.29 16.60
CA ALA A 43 -1.59 -3.20 17.55
C ALA A 43 -2.87 -2.66 16.88
N PHE A 44 -2.76 -1.61 16.03
CA PHE A 44 -3.85 -1.08 15.23
C PHE A 44 -4.46 -2.15 14.31
N VAL A 45 -3.62 -2.85 13.55
CA VAL A 45 -4.05 -3.95 12.66
C VAL A 45 -4.75 -5.05 13.45
N ALA A 46 -4.21 -5.44 14.62
CA ALA A 46 -4.80 -6.47 15.48
C ALA A 46 -6.24 -6.10 15.91
N LEU A 47 -6.51 -4.84 16.23
CA LEU A 47 -7.87 -4.36 16.55
C LEU A 47 -8.82 -4.43 15.34
N MET A 48 -8.28 -4.34 14.12
CA MET A 48 -9.08 -4.37 12.89
C MET A 48 -9.40 -5.80 12.41
N LEU A 49 -8.64 -6.82 12.82
CA LEU A 49 -8.78 -8.20 12.31
C LEU A 49 -10.19 -8.77 12.45
N ALA A 50 -10.85 -8.55 13.59
CA ALA A 50 -12.19 -9.08 13.86
C ALA A 50 -13.24 -8.55 12.87
N ARG A 51 -13.08 -7.29 12.43
CA ARG A 51 -14.00 -6.61 11.51
C ARG A 51 -13.62 -6.82 10.05
N GLU A 52 -12.33 -6.71 9.74
CA GLU A 52 -11.83 -6.65 8.36
C GLU A 52 -11.28 -7.99 7.84
N GLY A 53 -11.26 -9.02 8.70
CA GLY A 53 -10.74 -10.36 8.36
C GLY A 53 -9.22 -10.46 8.46
N PRO A 54 -8.64 -11.61 8.10
CA PRO A 54 -7.20 -11.85 8.20
C PRO A 54 -6.37 -10.97 7.27
N VAL A 55 -5.05 -10.97 7.48
CA VAL A 55 -4.10 -10.31 6.60
C VAL A 55 -4.14 -10.97 5.22
N ALA A 56 -4.53 -10.19 4.21
CA ALA A 56 -4.52 -10.61 2.81
C ALA A 56 -3.22 -10.27 2.09
N GLY A 57 -2.43 -9.37 2.65
CA GLY A 57 -1.17 -8.96 2.06
C GLY A 57 -0.67 -7.63 2.59
N TYR A 58 0.13 -6.98 1.79
CA TYR A 58 0.85 -5.75 2.17
C TYR A 58 0.86 -4.74 1.02
N LYS A 59 1.11 -3.48 1.38
CA LYS A 59 1.49 -2.43 0.45
C LYS A 59 2.87 -1.89 0.81
N ILE A 60 3.59 -1.37 -0.18
CA ILE A 60 4.88 -0.73 0.00
C ILE A 60 4.75 0.73 -0.42
N GLY A 61 5.00 1.64 0.50
CA GLY A 61 4.97 3.08 0.26
C GLY A 61 6.36 3.69 0.22
N LEU A 62 6.46 4.95 -0.21
CA LEU A 62 7.70 5.72 -0.31
C LEU A 62 8.75 5.00 -1.19
N THR A 63 8.32 4.50 -2.34
CA THR A 63 9.14 3.72 -3.27
C THR A 63 9.93 4.58 -4.27
N SER A 64 10.02 5.88 -4.03
CA SER A 64 10.86 6.78 -4.81
C SER A 64 11.79 7.63 -3.93
N PRO A 65 13.02 7.95 -4.38
CA PRO A 65 13.96 8.78 -3.62
C PRO A 65 13.37 10.12 -3.21
N ARG A 66 12.53 10.72 -4.06
CA ARG A 66 11.85 11.99 -3.78
C ARG A 66 10.92 11.87 -2.56
N MET A 67 10.12 10.82 -2.48
CA MET A 67 9.18 10.62 -1.38
C MET A 67 9.90 10.25 -0.09
N GLN A 68 10.96 9.45 -0.18
CA GLN A 68 11.83 9.15 0.96
C GLN A 68 12.46 10.42 1.53
N ALA A 69 13.05 11.26 0.68
CA ALA A 69 13.63 12.53 1.10
C ALA A 69 12.59 13.48 1.74
N LEU A 70 11.36 13.52 1.20
CA LEU A 70 10.26 14.30 1.78
C LEU A 70 9.93 13.87 3.21
N CYS A 71 10.00 12.57 3.48
CA CYS A 71 9.71 11.98 4.80
C CYS A 71 10.97 11.85 5.69
N GLY A 72 12.14 12.29 5.24
CA GLY A 72 13.39 12.26 6.00
C GLY A 72 13.93 10.84 6.27
N ILE A 73 13.66 9.89 5.35
CA ILE A 73 14.13 8.50 5.43
C ILE A 73 14.82 8.10 4.11
N ASP A 74 15.51 6.97 4.14
CA ASP A 74 16.27 6.41 3.00
C ASP A 74 15.78 5.01 2.59
N GLN A 75 14.60 4.62 3.06
CA GLN A 75 14.01 3.31 2.80
C GLN A 75 12.50 3.41 2.59
N PRO A 76 11.87 2.40 1.97
CA PRO A 76 10.43 2.30 1.91
C PRO A 76 9.78 2.09 3.27
N ILE A 77 8.44 2.13 3.28
CA ILE A 77 7.61 1.74 4.42
C ILE A 77 6.58 0.70 3.96
N SER A 78 5.96 0.01 4.93
CA SER A 78 4.92 -0.97 4.63
C SER A 78 3.63 -0.70 5.40
N GLY A 79 2.51 -1.11 4.79
CA GLY A 79 1.21 -1.20 5.40
C GLY A 79 0.61 -2.59 5.18
N VAL A 80 -0.36 -2.96 6.01
CA VAL A 80 -1.05 -4.25 5.98
C VAL A 80 -2.39 -4.09 5.28
N VAL A 81 -2.71 -5.01 4.36
CA VAL A 81 -4.01 -5.06 3.69
C VAL A 81 -4.84 -6.22 4.28
N LEU A 82 -6.06 -5.93 4.73
CA LEU A 82 -6.97 -6.90 5.33
C LEU A 82 -7.94 -7.48 4.29
N ALA A 83 -8.41 -8.69 4.53
CA ALA A 83 -9.11 -9.49 3.53
C ALA A 83 -10.40 -8.83 2.98
N ARG A 84 -11.20 -8.16 3.82
CA ARG A 84 -12.42 -7.46 3.38
C ARG A 84 -12.14 -6.19 2.59
N ARG A 85 -10.91 -5.72 2.59
CA ARG A 85 -10.45 -4.54 1.84
C ARG A 85 -9.89 -4.90 0.46
N VAL A 86 -9.87 -6.18 0.09
CA VAL A 86 -9.51 -6.64 -1.26
C VAL A 86 -10.75 -6.65 -2.13
N ARG A 87 -10.71 -5.92 -3.22
CA ARG A 87 -11.82 -5.75 -4.16
C ARG A 87 -11.42 -6.16 -5.58
N ARG A 88 -12.41 -6.43 -6.41
CA ARG A 88 -12.21 -6.75 -7.82
C ARG A 88 -12.40 -5.51 -8.70
N SER A 89 -11.73 -5.50 -9.85
CA SER A 89 -11.91 -4.49 -10.90
C SER A 89 -13.41 -4.26 -11.21
N GLY A 90 -13.77 -3.00 -11.46
CA GLY A 90 -15.14 -2.57 -11.70
C GLY A 90 -15.93 -2.16 -10.46
N VAL A 91 -15.29 -2.16 -9.27
CA VAL A 91 -15.95 -1.71 -8.04
C VAL A 91 -16.26 -0.21 -8.07
N THR A 92 -17.36 0.17 -7.42
CA THR A 92 -17.69 1.58 -7.16
C THR A 92 -17.24 1.96 -5.75
N LEU A 93 -16.51 3.06 -5.64
CA LEU A 93 -16.06 3.67 -4.39
C LEU A 93 -16.84 4.98 -4.19
N THR A 94 -17.32 5.20 -2.98
CA THR A 94 -18.03 6.43 -2.62
C THR A 94 -17.08 7.35 -1.86
N ARG A 95 -16.76 8.54 -2.39
CA ARG A 95 -15.80 9.50 -1.79
C ARG A 95 -16.11 9.80 -0.34
N ARG A 96 -17.38 10.03 -0.01
CA ARG A 96 -17.81 10.32 1.38
C ARG A 96 -17.58 9.16 2.36
N ALA A 97 -17.23 7.96 1.90
CA ALA A 97 -16.83 6.87 2.78
C ALA A 97 -15.45 7.07 3.40
N TYR A 98 -14.64 7.97 2.84
CA TYR A 98 -13.27 8.29 3.23
C TYR A 98 -13.16 9.72 3.77
N GLY A 99 -12.10 10.03 4.49
CA GLY A 99 -11.73 11.40 4.83
C GLY A 99 -11.25 12.15 3.58
N ARG A 100 -10.29 11.58 2.84
CA ARG A 100 -9.88 11.98 1.49
C ARG A 100 -9.43 10.77 0.68
N LEU A 101 -10.30 10.28 -0.18
CA LEU A 101 -10.01 9.14 -1.05
C LEU A 101 -8.85 9.46 -1.99
N GLY A 102 -7.80 8.66 -1.93
CA GLY A 102 -6.70 8.63 -2.88
C GLY A 102 -6.62 7.29 -3.61
N LEU A 103 -6.12 7.31 -4.83
CA LEU A 103 -5.89 6.13 -5.65
C LEU A 103 -4.44 6.11 -6.12
N GLU A 104 -3.76 4.98 -5.91
CA GLU A 104 -2.41 4.70 -6.37
C GLU A 104 -2.45 3.55 -7.37
N PHE A 105 -1.62 3.60 -8.43
CA PHE A 105 -1.71 2.71 -9.58
C PHE A 105 -0.43 1.89 -9.67
N GLU A 106 -0.56 0.57 -9.47
CA GLU A 106 0.56 -0.27 -9.08
C GLU A 106 0.62 -1.60 -9.85
N ILE A 107 1.76 -2.26 -9.72
CA ILE A 107 1.89 -3.68 -10.01
C ILE A 107 1.59 -4.44 -8.73
N ALA A 108 0.61 -5.34 -8.76
CA ALA A 108 0.33 -6.26 -7.67
C ALA A 108 0.97 -7.61 -7.93
N MET A 109 1.62 -8.18 -6.91
CA MET A 109 2.28 -9.49 -6.97
C MET A 109 1.62 -10.46 -6.00
N ARG A 110 1.28 -11.68 -6.45
CA ARG A 110 0.78 -12.74 -5.59
C ARG A 110 1.92 -13.67 -5.17
N ILE A 111 1.99 -13.95 -3.90
CA ILE A 111 2.97 -14.87 -3.33
C ILE A 111 2.46 -16.30 -3.52
N GLY A 112 3.16 -17.11 -4.30
CA GLY A 112 2.81 -18.49 -4.58
C GLY A 112 3.38 -19.48 -3.56
N ARG A 113 4.43 -19.11 -2.85
CA ARG A 113 5.04 -19.90 -1.76
C ARG A 113 5.65 -18.98 -0.71
N ASP A 114 5.64 -19.42 0.54
CA ASP A 114 6.22 -18.66 1.65
C ASP A 114 7.64 -18.22 1.32
N ALA A 115 7.97 -16.97 1.70
CA ALA A 115 9.31 -16.39 1.54
C ALA A 115 9.98 -16.19 2.92
N PRO A 116 10.43 -17.27 3.55
CA PRO A 116 11.13 -17.20 4.84
C PRO A 116 12.57 -16.74 4.64
N GLY A 117 13.18 -16.28 5.73
CA GLY A 117 14.59 -15.90 5.76
C GLY A 117 14.83 -14.43 5.43
N ALA A 118 16.09 -14.05 5.51
CA ALA A 118 16.61 -12.73 5.22
C ALA A 118 17.42 -12.75 3.90
N GLU A 119 17.91 -11.57 3.52
CA GLU A 119 18.82 -11.38 2.38
C GLU A 119 18.19 -11.73 1.00
N HIS A 120 16.85 -11.63 0.90
CA HIS A 120 16.22 -11.68 -0.40
C HIS A 120 16.73 -10.55 -1.29
N THR A 121 17.05 -10.90 -2.53
CA THR A 121 17.36 -9.96 -3.61
C THR A 121 16.21 -9.92 -4.60
N ALA A 122 16.19 -8.93 -5.51
CA ALA A 122 15.22 -8.90 -6.60
C ALA A 122 15.24 -10.21 -7.43
N HIS A 123 16.39 -10.85 -7.55
CA HIS A 123 16.51 -12.13 -8.24
C HIS A 123 15.89 -13.28 -7.44
N SER A 124 16.27 -13.45 -6.18
CA SER A 124 15.83 -14.59 -5.36
C SER A 124 14.34 -14.56 -5.05
N ILE A 125 13.78 -13.36 -4.78
CA ILE A 125 12.37 -13.22 -4.41
C ILE A 125 11.39 -13.56 -5.55
N ARG A 126 11.82 -13.45 -6.81
CA ARG A 126 11.01 -13.81 -8.00
C ARG A 126 10.46 -15.24 -7.90
N ALA A 127 11.24 -16.17 -7.37
CA ALA A 127 10.85 -17.57 -7.24
C ALA A 127 9.68 -17.79 -6.25
N HIS A 128 9.30 -16.79 -5.47
CA HIS A 128 8.18 -16.84 -4.54
C HIS A 128 6.89 -16.23 -5.09
N VAL A 129 6.94 -15.59 -6.27
CA VAL A 129 5.77 -15.00 -6.96
C VAL A 129 5.23 -15.98 -7.97
N ASP A 130 3.93 -16.21 -8.00
CA ASP A 130 3.25 -17.09 -8.96
C ASP A 130 2.37 -16.35 -9.96
N ALA A 131 2.00 -15.10 -9.67
CA ALA A 131 1.22 -14.27 -10.57
C ALA A 131 1.38 -12.78 -10.28
N VAL A 132 1.13 -11.97 -11.31
CA VAL A 132 1.08 -10.50 -11.21
C VAL A 132 -0.24 -9.99 -11.79
N CYS A 133 -0.64 -8.78 -11.42
CA CYS A 133 -1.77 -8.11 -12.07
C CYS A 133 -1.64 -6.59 -11.93
N ALA A 134 -2.46 -5.86 -12.70
CA ALA A 134 -2.65 -4.43 -12.47
C ALA A 134 -3.49 -4.23 -11.19
N GLY A 135 -3.03 -3.36 -10.30
CA GLY A 135 -3.66 -3.06 -9.03
C GLY A 135 -3.90 -1.56 -8.86
N ILE A 136 -4.95 -1.22 -8.12
CA ILE A 136 -5.18 0.13 -7.59
C ILE A 136 -5.21 0.02 -6.08
N GLU A 137 -4.27 0.69 -5.39
CA GLU A 137 -4.36 0.86 -3.95
C GLU A 137 -5.35 1.98 -3.62
N ILE A 138 -6.15 1.75 -2.59
CA ILE A 138 -7.05 2.73 -2.02
C ILE A 138 -6.37 3.28 -0.76
N VAL A 139 -6.13 4.58 -0.73
CA VAL A 139 -5.56 5.28 0.42
C VAL A 139 -6.54 6.31 0.96
N ASP A 140 -6.51 6.53 2.26
CA ASP A 140 -7.21 7.62 2.92
C ASP A 140 -6.23 8.43 3.77
N ASP A 141 -5.67 9.49 3.18
CA ASP A 141 -4.71 10.32 3.89
C ASP A 141 -5.37 11.32 4.85
N ARG A 142 -6.71 11.33 4.90
CA ARG A 142 -7.52 12.15 5.80
C ARG A 142 -7.04 13.60 5.86
N HIS A 143 -6.72 14.18 4.70
CA HIS A 143 -6.23 15.55 4.54
C HIS A 143 -4.91 15.82 5.29
N ALA A 144 -3.98 14.86 5.27
CA ALA A 144 -2.64 15.05 5.83
C ALA A 144 -1.95 16.29 5.22
N ASP A 145 -1.19 16.99 6.03
CA ASP A 145 -0.30 18.04 5.56
C ASP A 145 1.09 17.46 5.27
N TYR A 146 1.38 17.27 3.99
CA TYR A 146 2.65 16.68 3.53
C TYR A 146 3.89 17.51 3.88
N LYS A 147 3.72 18.80 4.24
CA LYS A 147 4.85 19.68 4.60
C LYS A 147 5.41 19.39 5.99
N VAL A 148 4.59 18.79 6.84
CA VAL A 148 4.93 18.48 8.24
C VAL A 148 4.72 17.01 8.57
N LEU A 149 4.64 16.16 7.52
CA LEU A 149 4.41 14.73 7.65
C LEU A 149 5.58 14.05 8.39
N ASP A 150 5.26 13.42 9.53
CA ASP A 150 6.17 12.55 10.24
C ASP A 150 5.97 11.10 9.79
N VAL A 151 7.01 10.47 9.30
CA VAL A 151 6.96 9.08 8.80
C VAL A 151 6.51 8.08 9.89
N ARG A 152 6.78 8.36 11.16
CA ARG A 152 6.36 7.52 12.28
C ARG A 152 4.84 7.53 12.45
N GLY A 153 4.21 8.68 12.26
CA GLY A 153 2.76 8.82 12.24
C GLY A 153 2.16 8.05 11.06
N LEU A 154 2.73 8.23 9.86
CA LEU A 154 2.31 7.53 8.65
C LEU A 154 2.38 6.00 8.81
N VAL A 155 3.48 5.47 9.36
CA VAL A 155 3.64 4.02 9.59
C VAL A 155 2.66 3.53 10.64
N ALA A 156 2.53 4.22 11.78
CA ALA A 156 1.60 3.84 12.86
C ALA A 156 0.15 3.75 12.36
N ASP A 157 -0.22 4.63 11.42
CA ASP A 157 -1.52 4.72 10.74
C ASP A 157 -1.64 3.76 9.54
N ASN A 158 -0.94 2.66 9.59
CA ASN A 158 -0.96 1.64 8.54
C ASN A 158 -0.68 2.18 7.13
N SER A 159 0.13 3.22 7.03
CA SER A 159 0.51 3.89 5.77
C SER A 159 -0.70 4.29 4.92
N TRP A 160 -1.80 4.71 5.59
CA TRP A 160 -3.08 5.15 5.01
C TRP A 160 -3.80 4.10 4.16
N ASN A 161 -3.45 2.82 4.26
CA ASN A 161 -4.09 1.77 3.45
C ASN A 161 -5.55 1.56 3.83
N GLU A 162 -6.43 1.68 2.83
CA GLU A 162 -7.87 1.38 2.91
C GLU A 162 -8.29 0.24 1.97
N GLY A 163 -7.31 -0.41 1.33
CA GLY A 163 -7.54 -1.61 0.54
C GLY A 163 -6.87 -1.60 -0.82
N MET A 164 -7.22 -2.58 -1.62
CA MET A 164 -6.74 -2.73 -3.00
C MET A 164 -7.82 -3.25 -3.93
N VAL A 165 -7.75 -2.85 -5.21
CA VAL A 165 -8.57 -3.35 -6.30
C VAL A 165 -7.68 -4.06 -7.28
N LEU A 166 -7.98 -5.30 -7.63
CA LEU A 166 -7.13 -6.15 -8.43
C LEU A 166 -7.80 -6.52 -9.75
N SER A 167 -7.02 -6.58 -10.81
CA SER A 167 -7.40 -7.15 -12.09
C SER A 167 -7.32 -8.69 -12.07
N GLN A 168 -7.46 -9.31 -13.23
CA GLN A 168 -7.19 -10.73 -13.38
C GLN A 168 -5.68 -11.02 -13.26
N TRP A 169 -5.35 -12.15 -12.65
CA TRP A 169 -3.99 -12.60 -12.46
C TRP A 169 -3.38 -13.18 -13.73
N LEU A 170 -2.12 -12.84 -13.98
CA LEU A 170 -1.31 -13.36 -15.06
C LEU A 170 -0.12 -14.16 -14.49
N SER A 171 0.01 -15.43 -14.87
CA SER A 171 1.08 -16.33 -14.37
C SER A 171 2.37 -16.31 -15.19
N ALA A 172 2.33 -15.73 -16.39
CA ALA A 172 3.51 -15.51 -17.22
C ALA A 172 3.53 -14.03 -17.63
N TRP A 173 4.47 -13.28 -17.14
CA TRP A 173 4.50 -11.81 -17.27
C TRP A 173 5.78 -11.33 -17.96
N PRO A 174 5.73 -10.14 -18.63
CA PRO A 174 6.89 -9.53 -19.27
C PRO A 174 7.88 -8.98 -18.23
N ASP A 175 8.92 -8.31 -18.67
CA ASP A 175 9.79 -7.51 -17.79
C ASP A 175 8.97 -6.43 -17.08
N LEU A 176 8.85 -6.56 -15.74
CA LEU A 176 8.04 -5.65 -14.94
C LEU A 176 8.66 -4.24 -14.85
N GLY A 177 9.99 -4.14 -14.88
CA GLY A 177 10.66 -2.82 -14.87
C GLY A 177 10.36 -2.02 -16.16
N ALA A 178 10.18 -2.70 -17.28
CA ALA A 178 9.85 -2.08 -18.56
C ALA A 178 8.33 -1.89 -18.76
N ALA A 179 7.48 -2.51 -17.96
CA ALA A 179 6.04 -2.43 -18.10
C ALA A 179 5.55 -0.99 -17.93
N GLU A 180 4.87 -0.47 -18.95
CA GLU A 180 4.26 0.85 -18.94
C GLU A 180 2.86 0.77 -18.33
N GLY A 181 2.59 1.66 -17.37
CA GLY A 181 1.28 1.88 -16.80
C GLY A 181 0.67 3.19 -17.28
N VAL A 182 -0.55 3.15 -17.81
CA VAL A 182 -1.29 4.34 -18.26
C VAL A 182 -2.59 4.46 -17.47
N VAL A 183 -2.79 5.61 -16.85
CA VAL A 183 -4.02 5.93 -16.10
C VAL A 183 -4.94 6.75 -16.99
N HIS A 184 -6.18 6.31 -17.11
CA HIS A 184 -7.25 7.04 -17.76
C HIS A 184 -8.28 7.51 -16.73
N ALA A 185 -8.77 8.75 -16.90
CA ALA A 185 -9.90 9.29 -16.17
C ALA A 185 -10.99 9.65 -17.19
N ASN A 186 -12.18 9.07 -17.03
CA ASN A 186 -13.31 9.24 -17.97
C ASN A 186 -12.90 9.00 -19.44
N GLY A 187 -12.07 7.98 -19.68
CA GLY A 187 -11.59 7.59 -21.00
C GLY A 187 -10.42 8.41 -21.56
N GLN A 188 -9.97 9.46 -20.87
CA GLN A 188 -8.82 10.27 -21.28
C GLN A 188 -7.56 9.86 -20.52
N PRO A 189 -6.40 9.69 -21.18
CA PRO A 189 -5.14 9.43 -20.49
C PRO A 189 -4.74 10.66 -19.68
N VAL A 190 -4.47 10.46 -18.39
CA VAL A 190 -4.14 11.54 -17.45
C VAL A 190 -2.79 11.38 -16.78
N ASP A 191 -2.23 10.17 -16.80
CA ASP A 191 -0.91 9.91 -16.24
C ASP A 191 -0.26 8.67 -16.83
N ARG A 192 1.08 8.56 -16.68
CA ARG A 192 1.89 7.48 -17.22
C ARG A 192 3.11 7.26 -16.34
N GLY A 193 3.46 5.99 -16.10
CA GLY A 193 4.67 5.60 -15.38
C GLY A 193 5.16 4.22 -15.83
N PHE A 194 6.29 3.80 -15.30
CA PHE A 194 6.90 2.52 -15.62
C PHE A 194 7.20 1.74 -14.34
N GLY A 195 7.25 0.41 -14.44
CA GLY A 195 7.60 -0.41 -13.28
C GLY A 195 8.94 -0.03 -12.64
N ARG A 196 9.92 0.41 -13.43
CA ARG A 196 11.23 0.88 -12.92
C ARG A 196 11.15 2.15 -12.06
N ASP A 197 10.04 2.88 -12.07
CA ASP A 197 9.85 4.05 -11.21
C ASP A 197 9.69 3.64 -9.75
N VAL A 198 9.41 2.34 -9.51
CA VAL A 198 9.40 1.70 -8.20
C VAL A 198 10.79 1.14 -7.89
N LEU A 199 11.64 1.91 -7.21
CA LEU A 199 12.99 1.50 -6.77
C LEU A 199 13.88 0.87 -7.87
N GLY A 200 13.62 1.18 -9.14
CA GLY A 200 14.33 0.62 -10.30
C GLY A 200 13.77 -0.70 -10.81
N ASP A 201 13.19 -1.53 -9.96
CA ASP A 201 12.49 -2.78 -10.29
C ASP A 201 11.49 -3.10 -9.17
N PRO A 202 10.20 -3.42 -9.46
CA PRO A 202 9.22 -3.81 -8.45
C PRO A 202 9.64 -4.99 -7.58
N PHE A 203 10.50 -5.87 -8.07
CA PHE A 203 11.08 -6.95 -7.27
C PHE A 203 12.11 -6.48 -6.23
N VAL A 204 12.72 -5.30 -6.40
CA VAL A 204 13.54 -4.66 -5.35
C VAL A 204 12.65 -4.27 -4.18
N ALA A 205 11.47 -3.68 -4.44
CA ALA A 205 10.50 -3.35 -3.41
C ALA A 205 10.00 -4.61 -2.68
N LEU A 206 9.67 -5.67 -3.43
CA LEU A 206 9.23 -6.95 -2.84
C LEU A 206 10.31 -7.59 -1.96
N ALA A 207 11.57 -7.60 -2.42
CA ALA A 207 12.71 -8.14 -1.65
C ALA A 207 12.91 -7.33 -0.36
N TRP A 208 12.84 -5.99 -0.44
CA TRP A 208 12.88 -5.14 0.74
C TRP A 208 11.79 -5.51 1.75
N LEU A 209 10.53 -5.68 1.28
CA LEU A 209 9.42 -6.06 2.16
C LEU A 209 9.66 -7.42 2.83
N ALA A 210 10.12 -8.44 2.09
CA ALA A 210 10.41 -9.76 2.64
C ALA A 210 11.46 -9.69 3.76
N ASN A 211 12.56 -8.95 3.53
CA ASN A 211 13.62 -8.74 4.50
C ASN A 211 13.14 -7.91 5.72
N HIS A 212 12.32 -6.88 5.47
CA HIS A 212 11.71 -6.06 6.51
C HIS A 212 10.80 -6.89 7.43
N LEU A 213 9.94 -7.74 6.86
CA LEU A 213 9.08 -8.64 7.63
C LEU A 213 9.90 -9.65 8.44
N HIS A 214 10.94 -10.24 7.83
CA HIS A 214 11.83 -11.18 8.53
C HIS A 214 12.48 -10.53 9.75
N ALA A 215 12.99 -9.31 9.64
CA ALA A 215 13.60 -8.56 10.76
C ALA A 215 12.60 -8.31 11.91
N ARG A 216 11.30 -8.44 11.64
CA ARG A 216 10.21 -8.28 12.61
C ARG A 216 9.61 -9.61 13.08
N GLY A 217 10.24 -10.75 12.73
CA GLY A 217 9.77 -12.08 13.07
C GLY A 217 8.56 -12.56 12.24
N GLU A 218 8.32 -11.94 11.10
CA GLU A 218 7.25 -12.24 10.17
C GLU A 218 7.81 -12.75 8.83
N CYS A 219 6.96 -13.21 7.91
CA CYS A 219 7.36 -13.46 6.52
C CYS A 219 6.15 -13.37 5.58
N LEU A 220 6.41 -13.17 4.30
CA LEU A 220 5.41 -13.28 3.25
C LEU A 220 4.92 -14.73 3.16
N ARG A 221 3.59 -14.92 3.13
CA ARG A 221 2.94 -16.23 3.05
C ARG A 221 2.31 -16.46 1.70
N ALA A 222 2.28 -17.71 1.27
CA ALA A 222 1.55 -18.12 0.08
C ALA A 222 0.09 -17.64 0.11
N GLY A 223 -0.39 -17.12 -1.02
CA GLY A 223 -1.71 -16.52 -1.18
C GLY A 223 -1.78 -15.03 -0.86
N GLN A 224 -0.81 -14.45 -0.16
CA GLN A 224 -0.78 -13.01 0.09
C GLN A 224 -0.47 -12.19 -1.17
N VAL A 225 -0.97 -10.98 -1.19
CA VAL A 225 -0.78 -10.02 -2.30
C VAL A 225 0.06 -8.85 -1.82
N VAL A 226 1.02 -8.43 -2.64
CA VAL A 226 1.85 -7.25 -2.37
C VAL A 226 1.60 -6.19 -3.44
N MET A 227 1.19 -5.01 -3.01
CA MET A 227 1.19 -3.78 -3.80
C MET A 227 2.59 -3.19 -3.72
N THR A 228 3.26 -3.03 -4.87
CA THR A 228 4.71 -2.78 -4.90
C THR A 228 5.12 -1.32 -4.85
N GLY A 229 4.17 -0.41 -4.94
CA GLY A 229 4.35 1.03 -5.00
C GLY A 229 3.81 1.64 -6.28
N SER A 230 3.31 2.86 -6.18
CA SER A 230 2.65 3.52 -7.30
C SER A 230 3.64 3.95 -8.39
N LEU A 231 3.26 3.69 -9.66
CA LEU A 231 4.02 4.09 -10.84
C LEU A 231 3.84 5.57 -11.17
N VAL A 232 2.80 6.20 -10.62
CA VAL A 232 2.41 7.58 -10.87
C VAL A 232 2.01 8.27 -9.56
N PRO A 233 1.94 9.61 -9.50
CA PRO A 233 1.46 10.30 -8.30
C PRO A 233 0.04 9.89 -7.89
N THR A 234 -0.23 9.86 -6.59
CA THR A 234 -1.56 9.57 -6.03
C THR A 234 -2.61 10.52 -6.61
N ARG A 235 -3.74 9.98 -7.05
CA ARG A 235 -4.87 10.74 -7.56
C ARG A 235 -5.94 10.90 -6.50
N PHE A 236 -6.35 12.14 -6.24
CA PHE A 236 -7.43 12.49 -5.31
C PHE A 236 -8.65 12.96 -6.11
N PRO A 237 -9.61 12.09 -6.44
CA PRO A 237 -10.78 12.46 -7.23
C PRO A 237 -11.68 13.43 -6.46
N SER A 238 -12.00 14.58 -7.06
CA SER A 238 -12.92 15.60 -6.51
C SER A 238 -14.33 15.50 -7.07
N GLU A 239 -14.52 14.77 -8.18
CA GLU A 239 -15.78 14.58 -8.88
C GLU A 239 -16.00 13.12 -9.26
N ASP A 240 -17.18 12.79 -9.74
CA ASP A 240 -17.52 11.46 -10.21
C ASP A 240 -16.65 11.11 -11.42
N THR A 241 -15.86 10.05 -11.28
CA THR A 241 -14.80 9.71 -12.23
C THR A 241 -14.68 8.21 -12.36
N VAL A 242 -14.59 7.72 -13.59
CA VAL A 242 -14.19 6.34 -13.88
C VAL A 242 -12.71 6.33 -14.17
N PHE A 243 -11.92 5.70 -13.28
CA PHE A 243 -10.51 5.44 -13.52
C PHE A 243 -10.32 4.07 -14.13
N ARG A 244 -9.50 4.00 -15.16
CA ARG A 244 -8.99 2.75 -15.74
C ARG A 244 -7.48 2.82 -15.80
N TYR A 245 -6.82 1.84 -15.24
CA TYR A 245 -5.38 1.68 -15.29
C TYR A 245 -5.04 0.50 -16.18
N GLU A 246 -4.27 0.77 -17.21
CA GLU A 246 -3.75 -0.22 -18.15
C GLU A 246 -2.27 -0.45 -17.90
N LEU A 247 -1.90 -1.69 -17.67
CA LEU A 247 -0.51 -2.12 -17.47
C LEU A 247 -0.11 -3.00 -18.65
N ALA A 248 0.79 -2.49 -19.48
CA ALA A 248 1.18 -3.10 -20.75
C ALA A 248 1.66 -4.55 -20.60
N GLY A 249 1.06 -5.46 -21.38
CA GLY A 249 1.39 -6.89 -21.36
C GLY A 249 0.88 -7.65 -20.12
N ILE A 250 0.17 -6.98 -19.19
CA ILE A 250 -0.30 -7.58 -17.93
C ILE A 250 -1.83 -7.53 -17.82
N GLY A 251 -2.44 -6.38 -18.09
CA GLY A 251 -3.89 -6.27 -18.01
C GLY A 251 -4.38 -4.88 -17.61
N SER A 252 -5.65 -4.80 -17.21
CA SER A 252 -6.23 -3.53 -16.76
C SER A 252 -7.15 -3.70 -15.58
N VAL A 253 -7.23 -2.67 -14.74
CA VAL A 253 -8.11 -2.57 -13.59
C VAL A 253 -8.87 -1.26 -13.64
N SER A 254 -10.10 -1.24 -13.14
CA SER A 254 -10.93 -0.03 -13.11
C SER A 254 -11.65 0.15 -11.80
N VAL A 255 -11.92 1.41 -11.47
CA VAL A 255 -12.78 1.81 -10.36
C VAL A 255 -13.68 2.96 -10.81
N SER A 256 -14.94 2.94 -10.36
CA SER A 256 -15.84 4.09 -10.47
C SER A 256 -15.85 4.82 -9.13
N VAL A 257 -15.59 6.12 -9.15
CA VAL A 257 -15.68 6.96 -7.95
C VAL A 257 -16.94 7.81 -8.06
N THR A 258 -17.73 7.83 -7.00
CA THR A 258 -18.97 8.64 -6.90
C THR A 258 -18.96 9.52 -5.65
N ALA A 259 -19.89 10.46 -5.56
CA ALA A 259 -20.03 11.40 -4.43
C ALA A 259 -20.19 10.73 -3.05
#